data_66e08d82d58ea5039e3d836d49a515d4
#
_entry.id   66e08d82d58ea5039e3d836d49a515d4
#
_cell.length_a   1.000
_cell.length_b   1.000
_cell.length_c   1.000
_cell.angle_alpha   90.00
_cell.angle_beta   90.00
_cell.angle_gamma   90.00
#
_symmetry.space_group_name_H-M   'P 1'
#
loop_
_entity.id
_entity.type
_entity.pdbx_description
1 polymer ?
#
loop_
_entity_poly.entity_id
_entity_poly.type
_entity_poly.pdbx_seq_one_letter_code
_entity_poly.pdbx_strand_id
1 'polypeptide(L)'
;SPEELRIPSYIRDDVLRENNIEFEEVERLEDALPKLDVLYMTRVQKERFFNEEDYVRMKDFYILDKKKMELAPQDMIVMHPLPRVNEIAVEVDDDPRAAYFKQAQYAVYARMALILTLLEVKVC
;
A
#
# COMPACT_ATOMS: atom_id res chain seq x y z
N SER A 1 -4.31 7.30 8.22
CA SER A 1 -3.00 7.15 8.88
C SER A 1 -3.02 7.84 10.24
N PRO A 2 -2.25 7.39 11.24
CA PRO A 2 -2.06 8.12 12.47
C PRO A 2 -1.41 9.48 12.18
N GLU A 3 -1.48 10.40 13.15
CA GLU A 3 -1.05 11.78 12.93
C GLU A 3 0.40 11.90 12.49
N GLU A 4 1.27 11.06 13.03
CA GLU A 4 2.71 11.01 12.73
C GLU A 4 3.04 10.54 11.30
N LEU A 5 2.10 9.87 10.65
CA LEU A 5 2.25 9.32 9.30
C LEU A 5 1.34 9.97 8.25
N ARG A 6 0.76 11.12 8.57
CA ARG A 6 -0.08 11.88 7.63
C ARG A 6 0.70 12.34 6.41
N ILE A 7 -0.03 12.56 5.33
CA ILE A 7 0.52 13.16 4.11
C ILE A 7 1.10 14.54 4.45
N PRO A 8 2.34 14.84 4.06
CA PRO A 8 2.94 16.16 4.25
C PRO A 8 2.05 17.27 3.69
N SER A 9 1.98 18.40 4.40
CA SER A 9 1.10 19.53 4.03
C SER A 9 1.33 20.02 2.60
N TYR A 10 2.58 20.07 2.14
CA TYR A 10 2.90 20.49 0.78
C TYR A 10 2.32 19.54 -0.29
N ILE A 11 2.27 18.23 -0.05
CA ILE A 11 1.61 17.29 -0.98
C ILE A 11 0.09 17.49 -0.95
N ARG A 12 -0.47 17.63 0.26
CA ARG A 12 -1.90 17.81 0.43
C ARG A 12 -2.40 19.11 -0.19
N ASP A 13 -1.67 20.20 0.03
CA ASP A 13 -2.12 21.54 -0.33
C ASP A 13 -1.69 21.88 -1.78
N ASP A 14 -0.41 21.69 -2.13
CA ASP A 14 0.16 22.12 -3.42
C ASP A 14 -0.06 21.07 -4.54
N VAL A 15 -0.35 19.81 -4.21
CA VAL A 15 -0.57 18.77 -5.24
C VAL A 15 -2.03 18.35 -5.28
N LEU A 16 -2.59 17.91 -4.16
CA LEU A 16 -3.95 17.33 -4.19
C LEU A 16 -5.01 18.43 -4.35
N ARG A 17 -4.98 19.48 -3.53
CA ARG A 17 -6.00 20.54 -3.54
C ARG A 17 -5.91 21.42 -4.78
N GLU A 18 -4.72 21.84 -5.19
CA GLU A 18 -4.57 22.68 -6.38
C GLU A 18 -5.01 21.95 -7.66
N ASN A 19 -4.85 20.64 -7.72
CA ASN A 19 -5.31 19.85 -8.86
C ASN A 19 -6.74 19.29 -8.69
N ASN A 20 -7.49 19.71 -7.65
CA ASN A 20 -8.84 19.25 -7.35
C ASN A 20 -8.94 17.73 -7.23
N ILE A 21 -7.91 17.07 -6.68
CA ILE A 21 -7.90 15.64 -6.41
C ILE A 21 -8.61 15.41 -5.09
N GLU A 22 -9.70 14.67 -5.12
CA GLU A 22 -10.40 14.24 -3.90
C GLU A 22 -9.53 13.25 -3.13
N PHE A 23 -9.40 13.46 -1.82
CA PHE A 23 -8.67 12.56 -0.94
C PHE A 23 -9.28 12.56 0.46
N GLU A 24 -9.13 11.47 1.15
CA GLU A 24 -9.55 11.30 2.54
C GLU A 24 -8.41 10.64 3.33
N GLU A 25 -8.11 11.13 4.53
CA GLU A 25 -7.19 10.50 5.47
C GLU A 25 -8.00 9.89 6.61
N VAL A 26 -8.01 8.57 6.68
CA VAL A 26 -8.67 7.82 7.75
C VAL A 26 -7.64 7.22 8.70
N GLU A 27 -7.97 7.12 9.97
CA GLU A 27 -7.08 6.55 10.97
C GLU A 27 -7.18 5.02 10.98
N ARG A 28 -8.39 4.47 10.89
CA ARG A 28 -8.63 3.03 10.96
C ARG A 28 -8.79 2.44 9.56
N LEU A 29 -8.14 1.31 9.33
CA LEU A 29 -8.23 0.59 8.05
C LEU A 29 -9.67 0.13 7.77
N GLU A 30 -10.38 -0.30 8.82
CA GLU A 30 -11.75 -0.80 8.73
C GLU A 30 -12.74 0.24 8.20
N ASP A 31 -12.48 1.53 8.42
CA ASP A 31 -13.35 2.62 7.97
C ASP A 31 -13.19 2.88 6.45
N ALA A 32 -12.05 2.50 5.88
CA ALA A 32 -11.78 2.63 4.46
C ALA A 32 -12.18 1.39 3.65
N LEU A 33 -11.93 0.19 4.17
CA LEU A 33 -12.06 -1.09 3.46
C LEU A 33 -13.36 -1.25 2.65
N PRO A 34 -14.55 -0.90 3.17
CA PRO A 34 -15.80 -1.09 2.42
C PRO A 34 -15.93 -0.25 1.14
N LYS A 35 -15.08 0.74 0.95
CA LYS A 35 -15.15 1.73 -0.15
C LYS A 35 -14.03 1.56 -1.17
N LEU A 36 -13.11 0.59 -0.96
CA LEU A 36 -11.90 0.48 -1.75
C LEU A 36 -12.07 -0.46 -2.95
N ASP A 37 -11.62 -0.03 -4.12
CA ASP A 37 -11.36 -0.88 -5.27
C ASP A 37 -9.96 -1.51 -5.18
N VAL A 38 -8.99 -0.76 -4.65
CA VAL A 38 -7.61 -1.21 -4.49
C VAL A 38 -7.08 -0.83 -3.11
N LEU A 39 -6.58 -1.81 -2.38
CA LEU A 39 -5.82 -1.61 -1.16
C LEU A 39 -4.33 -1.82 -1.43
N TYR A 40 -3.56 -0.74 -1.46
CA TYR A 40 -2.10 -0.83 -1.56
C TYR A 40 -1.48 -0.78 -0.16
N MET A 41 -1.18 -1.96 0.40
CA MET A 41 -0.53 -2.06 1.71
C MET A 41 0.97 -1.80 1.59
N THR A 42 1.52 -1.15 2.61
CA THR A 42 2.95 -0.98 2.79
C THR A 42 3.31 -1.25 4.25
N ARG A 43 4.54 -1.63 4.51
CA ARG A 43 5.03 -1.77 5.88
C ARG A 43 5.11 -0.40 6.57
N VAL A 44 4.94 -0.39 7.88
CA VAL A 44 5.28 0.76 8.72
C VAL A 44 6.80 0.92 8.74
N GLN A 45 7.30 2.05 8.22
CA GLN A 45 8.73 2.28 8.06
C GLN A 45 9.35 2.75 9.38
N LYS A 46 10.18 1.91 10.01
CA LYS A 46 10.89 2.23 11.26
C LYS A 46 11.70 3.52 11.14
N GLU A 47 12.25 3.76 9.96
CA GLU A 47 13.13 4.90 9.64
C GLU A 47 12.42 6.27 9.75
N ARG A 48 11.10 6.29 9.82
CA ARG A 48 10.30 7.52 9.95
C ARG A 48 10.00 7.92 11.38
N PHE A 49 10.31 7.06 12.35
CA PHE A 49 10.06 7.34 13.77
C PHE A 49 11.32 7.87 14.44
N PHE A 50 11.16 8.94 15.22
CA PHE A 50 12.26 9.53 15.97
C PHE A 50 12.68 8.68 17.18
N ASN A 51 11.76 7.85 17.70
CA ASN A 51 12.05 6.94 18.80
C ASN A 51 11.51 5.53 18.50
N GLU A 52 12.10 4.55 19.17
CA GLU A 52 11.75 3.15 18.96
C GLU A 52 10.41 2.78 19.64
N GLU A 53 10.01 3.48 20.68
CA GLU A 53 8.76 3.23 21.41
C GLU A 53 7.54 3.53 20.53
N ASP A 54 7.56 4.62 19.80
CA ASP A 54 6.50 4.98 18.85
C ASP A 54 6.40 3.96 17.72
N TYR A 55 7.53 3.51 17.19
CA TYR A 55 7.54 2.45 16.18
C TYR A 55 6.93 1.15 16.73
N VAL A 56 7.32 0.71 17.93
CA VAL A 56 6.78 -0.53 18.54
C VAL A 56 5.27 -0.44 18.75
N ARG A 57 4.76 0.73 19.13
CA ARG A 57 3.32 1.00 19.28
C ARG A 57 2.57 0.91 17.94
N MET A 58 3.20 1.36 16.86
CA MET A 58 2.56 1.55 15.55
C MET A 58 2.79 0.39 14.58
N LYS A 59 3.83 -0.42 14.77
CA LYS A 59 4.20 -1.50 13.84
C LYS A 59 3.09 -2.51 13.57
N ASP A 60 2.24 -2.75 14.56
CA ASP A 60 1.14 -3.73 14.49
C ASP A 60 -0.24 -3.07 14.32
N PHE A 61 -0.26 -1.74 14.08
CA PHE A 61 -1.51 -0.97 13.99
C PHE A 61 -2.31 -1.31 12.72
N TYR A 62 -1.61 -1.56 11.62
CA TYR A 62 -2.22 -1.89 10.33
C TYR A 62 -1.88 -3.31 9.91
N ILE A 63 -2.51 -4.30 10.52
CA ILE A 63 -2.43 -5.69 10.08
C ILE A 63 -3.70 -6.01 9.29
N LEU A 64 -3.55 -6.40 8.03
CA LEU A 64 -4.62 -6.93 7.21
C LEU A 64 -4.74 -8.43 7.48
N ASP A 65 -5.82 -8.83 8.08
CA ASP A 65 -6.18 -10.20 8.39
C ASP A 65 -7.45 -10.64 7.63
N LYS A 66 -7.83 -11.89 7.76
CA LYS A 66 -9.02 -12.44 7.10
C LYS A 66 -10.31 -11.75 7.55
N LYS A 67 -10.42 -11.34 8.81
CA LYS A 67 -11.60 -10.64 9.33
C LYS A 67 -11.78 -9.27 8.69
N LYS A 68 -10.68 -8.55 8.49
CA LYS A 68 -10.71 -7.26 7.78
C LYS A 68 -11.02 -7.45 6.30
N MET A 69 -10.52 -8.53 5.68
CA MET A 69 -10.87 -8.87 4.30
C MET A 69 -12.37 -9.12 4.09
N GLU A 70 -13.10 -9.57 5.12
CA GLU A 70 -14.56 -9.74 5.07
C GLU A 70 -15.33 -8.42 4.97
N LEU A 71 -14.72 -7.30 5.39
CA LEU A 71 -15.31 -5.95 5.30
C LEU A 71 -15.15 -5.34 3.91
N ALA A 72 -14.22 -5.85 3.12
CA ALA A 72 -13.88 -5.30 1.83
C ALA A 72 -14.76 -5.89 0.70
N PRO A 73 -15.00 -5.13 -0.40
CA PRO A 73 -15.69 -5.63 -1.57
C PRO A 73 -15.03 -6.90 -2.14
N GLN A 74 -15.82 -7.76 -2.77
CA GLN A 74 -15.31 -9.02 -3.32
C GLN A 74 -14.39 -8.84 -4.53
N ASP A 75 -14.49 -7.72 -5.20
CA ASP A 75 -13.71 -7.33 -6.37
C ASP A 75 -12.54 -6.39 -6.04
N MET A 76 -12.36 -6.00 -4.76
CA MET A 76 -11.20 -5.25 -4.33
C MET A 76 -9.91 -6.04 -4.59
N ILE A 77 -8.83 -5.36 -4.96
CA ILE A 77 -7.50 -5.97 -5.12
C ILE A 77 -6.57 -5.52 -4.01
N VAL A 78 -5.83 -6.47 -3.41
CA VAL A 78 -4.78 -6.17 -2.41
C VAL A 78 -3.42 -6.21 -3.09
N MET A 79 -2.70 -5.10 -3.00
CA MET A 79 -1.35 -4.91 -3.52
C MET A 79 -0.35 -4.67 -2.39
N HIS A 80 0.90 -5.07 -2.61
CA HIS A 80 2.01 -4.84 -1.69
C HIS A 80 3.34 -4.91 -2.46
N PRO A 81 4.29 -3.99 -2.25
CA PRO A 81 5.56 -3.99 -3.00
C PRO A 81 6.51 -5.13 -2.64
N LEU A 82 6.24 -5.88 -1.57
CA LEU A 82 7.10 -6.92 -1.01
C LEU A 82 8.57 -6.46 -0.80
N PRO A 83 9.31 -7.04 0.16
CA PRO A 83 8.86 -8.07 1.11
C PRO A 83 7.95 -7.51 2.20
N ARG A 84 7.01 -8.32 2.69
CA ARG A 84 6.22 -7.99 3.87
C ARG A 84 6.85 -8.56 5.15
N VAL A 85 6.43 -8.03 6.29
CA VAL A 85 6.75 -8.56 7.63
C VAL A 85 5.48 -9.17 8.23
N ASN A 86 4.63 -8.35 8.86
CA ASN A 86 3.40 -8.79 9.52
C ASN A 86 2.16 -7.97 9.11
N GLU A 87 2.34 -6.94 8.28
CA GLU A 87 1.27 -6.04 7.86
C GLU A 87 0.18 -6.70 7.01
N ILE A 88 0.47 -7.87 6.44
CA ILE A 88 -0.53 -8.76 5.84
C ILE A 88 -0.34 -10.14 6.46
N ALA A 89 -1.37 -10.67 7.11
CA ALA A 89 -1.36 -11.99 7.68
C ALA A 89 -1.25 -13.07 6.59
N VAL A 90 -0.54 -14.17 6.88
CA VAL A 90 -0.29 -15.26 5.91
C VAL A 90 -1.60 -15.89 5.40
N GLU A 91 -2.64 -15.91 6.22
CA GLU A 91 -3.95 -16.43 5.83
C GLU A 91 -4.65 -15.65 4.70
N VAL A 92 -4.18 -14.43 4.40
CA VAL A 92 -4.69 -13.62 3.28
C VAL A 92 -4.08 -14.06 1.95
N ASP A 93 -2.99 -14.82 1.94
CA ASP A 93 -2.31 -15.28 0.72
C ASP A 93 -3.20 -16.15 -0.18
N ASP A 94 -4.11 -16.89 0.42
CA ASP A 94 -5.05 -17.76 -0.30
C ASP A 94 -6.31 -17.02 -0.77
N ASP A 95 -6.47 -15.74 -0.41
CA ASP A 95 -7.61 -14.94 -0.86
C ASP A 95 -7.44 -14.57 -2.35
N PRO A 96 -8.45 -14.79 -3.21
CA PRO A 96 -8.36 -14.47 -4.64
C PRO A 96 -8.07 -13.00 -4.95
N ARG A 97 -8.32 -12.10 -3.99
CA ARG A 97 -8.02 -10.67 -4.08
C ARG A 97 -6.55 -10.34 -3.79
N ALA A 98 -5.75 -11.28 -3.28
CA ALA A 98 -4.32 -11.11 -2.99
C ALA A 98 -3.50 -11.06 -4.29
N ALA A 99 -3.30 -9.88 -4.84
CA ALA A 99 -2.62 -9.67 -6.11
C ALA A 99 -1.11 -9.41 -5.99
N TYR A 100 -0.56 -9.27 -4.77
CA TYR A 100 0.81 -8.81 -4.54
C TYR A 100 1.90 -9.77 -5.07
N PHE A 101 1.66 -11.07 -5.14
CA PHE A 101 2.63 -11.99 -5.76
C PHE A 101 2.68 -11.80 -7.29
N LYS A 102 1.52 -11.64 -7.95
CA LYS A 102 1.46 -11.32 -9.38
C LYS A 102 2.07 -9.93 -9.66
N GLN A 103 1.79 -8.96 -8.78
CA GLN A 103 2.39 -7.64 -8.84
C GLN A 103 3.92 -7.71 -8.82
N ALA A 104 4.51 -8.51 -7.93
CA ALA A 104 5.96 -8.69 -7.85
C ALA A 104 6.53 -9.27 -9.15
N GLN A 105 5.86 -10.24 -9.75
CA GLN A 105 6.24 -10.81 -11.04
C GLN A 105 6.15 -9.77 -12.16
N TYR A 106 5.05 -9.02 -12.25
CA TYR A 106 4.87 -7.98 -13.27
C TYR A 106 5.87 -6.83 -13.10
N ALA A 107 6.29 -6.54 -11.88
CA ALA A 107 7.33 -5.55 -11.61
C ALA A 107 8.68 -5.91 -12.26
N VAL A 108 8.99 -7.19 -12.44
CA VAL A 108 10.18 -7.64 -13.21
C VAL A 108 10.04 -7.23 -14.66
N TYR A 109 8.90 -7.55 -15.28
CA TYR A 109 8.65 -7.22 -16.69
C TYR A 109 8.63 -5.70 -16.93
N ALA A 110 7.99 -4.95 -16.03
CA ALA A 110 7.95 -3.49 -16.12
C ALA A 110 9.36 -2.88 -16.02
N ARG A 111 10.22 -3.39 -15.13
CA ARG A 111 11.61 -2.93 -15.02
C ARG A 111 12.43 -3.29 -16.25
N MET A 112 12.25 -4.49 -16.79
CA MET A 112 12.90 -4.91 -18.03
C MET A 112 12.52 -3.97 -19.18
N ALA A 113 11.22 -3.71 -19.36
CA ALA A 113 10.72 -2.80 -20.38
C ALA A 113 11.28 -1.39 -20.22
N LEU A 114 11.30 -0.87 -18.99
CA LEU A 114 11.87 0.45 -18.67
C LEU A 114 13.35 0.53 -19.05
N ILE A 115 14.17 -0.46 -18.67
CA ILE A 115 15.59 -0.51 -18.98
C ILE A 115 15.81 -0.55 -20.49
N LEU A 116 15.09 -1.41 -21.22
CA LEU A 116 15.16 -1.51 -22.68
C LEU A 116 14.81 -0.19 -23.35
N THR A 117 13.76 0.49 -22.86
CA THR A 117 13.34 1.80 -23.37
C THR A 117 14.41 2.86 -23.15
N LEU A 118 15.00 2.92 -21.95
CA LEU A 118 16.04 3.89 -21.62
C LEU A 118 17.35 3.64 -22.40
N LEU A 119 17.63 2.41 -22.76
CA LEU A 119 18.80 2.03 -23.57
C LEU A 119 18.51 2.07 -25.08
N GLU A 120 17.31 2.48 -25.49
CA GLU A 120 16.86 2.54 -26.90
C GLU A 120 16.99 1.19 -27.64
N VAL A 121 16.92 0.08 -26.91
CA VAL A 121 16.99 -1.26 -27.48
C VAL A 121 15.67 -1.59 -28.17
N LYS A 122 15.70 -1.83 -29.48
CA LYS A 122 14.55 -2.35 -30.23
C LYS A 122 14.42 -3.84 -29.95
N VAL A 123 13.31 -4.21 -29.33
CA VAL A 123 12.93 -5.62 -29.15
C VAL A 123 12.17 -6.04 -30.42
N CYS A 124 12.70 -7.01 -31.13
CA CYS A 124 12.05 -7.61 -32.30
C CYS A 124 10.93 -8.54 -31.88
#